data_1c85a5a01ece69d2d63f65961e89c52f
#
_entry.id   1c85a5a01ece69d2d63f65961e89c52f
#
_cell.length_a   1.000
_cell.length_b   1.000
_cell.length_c   1.000
_cell.angle_alpha   90.00
_cell.angle_beta   90.00
_cell.angle_gamma   90.00
#
_symmetry.space_group_name_H-M   'P 1'
#
loop_
_entity.id
_entity.type
_entity.pdbx_description
1 polymer ?
#
loop_
_entity_poly.entity_id
_entity_poly.type
_entity_poly.pdbx_seq_one_letter_code
_entity_poly.pdbx_strand_id
1 'polypeptide(L)' 'MVRNQRDNSQKTFTITNWTDDSALDCNAAAVAETNDVLGTLIKELIEQGVIQGTVSS' A
#
# COMPACT_ATOMS: atom_id res chain seq x y z
N MET A 1 17.60 8.04 14.48
CA MET A 1 17.50 7.78 13.91
C MET A 1 17.71 7.85 13.05
N VAL A 2 17.69 7.58 12.69
CA VAL A 2 17.72 7.49 11.88
C VAL A 2 17.77 7.22 11.10
N ARG A 3 17.66 7.14 10.70
CA ARG A 3 17.63 6.89 9.88
C ARG A 3 17.74 6.70 8.96
N ASN A 4 17.69 6.41 8.85
CA ASN A 4 17.78 6.16 7.87
C ASN A 4 18.04 6.40 6.80
N GLN A 5 18.03 6.01 6.97
CA GLN A 5 18.22 6.34 5.89
C GLN A 5 17.77 5.67 4.83
N ARG A 6 17.14 5.99 4.46
CA ARG A 6 16.56 5.57 3.29
C ARG A 6 17.49 5.80 2.22
N ASP A 7 17.75 4.91 1.49
CA ASP A 7 18.79 5.06 0.51
C ASP A 7 18.29 4.59 -0.84
N ASN A 8 19.19 4.30 -1.74
CA ASN A 8 18.83 3.90 -3.09
C ASN A 8 18.21 2.52 -3.16
N SER A 9 18.21 1.79 -2.07
CA SER A 9 17.64 0.46 -2.06
C SER A 9 16.15 0.44 -1.77
N GLN A 10 15.55 1.61 -1.56
CA GLN A 10 14.11 1.65 -1.34
C GLN A 10 13.37 1.11 -2.54
N LYS A 11 12.46 0.18 -2.28
CA LYS A 11 11.71 -0.45 -3.35
C LYS A 11 10.60 0.45 -3.84
N THR A 12 10.26 0.27 -5.11
CA THR A 12 9.14 0.97 -5.73
C THR A 12 7.98 -0.01 -5.84
N PHE A 13 6.83 0.37 -5.34
CA PHE A 13 5.65 -0.47 -5.37
C PHE A 13 4.80 -0.14 -6.58
N THR A 14 4.26 -1.17 -7.23
CA THR A 14 3.38 -1.01 -8.36
C THR A 14 2.12 -1.82 -8.09
N ILE A 15 1.01 -1.13 -7.91
CA ILE A 15 -0.27 -1.75 -7.61
C ILE A 15 -1.23 -1.42 -8.75
N THR A 16 -1.89 -2.44 -9.28
CA THR A 16 -2.84 -2.26 -10.38
C THR A 16 -4.16 -2.92 -10.04
N ASN A 17 -5.19 -2.53 -10.77
CA ASN A 17 -6.55 -3.08 -10.60
C ASN A 17 -7.06 -2.92 -9.17
N TRP A 18 -6.74 -1.79 -8.60
CA TRP A 18 -7.02 -1.50 -7.20
C TRP A 18 -8.38 -0.83 -7.05
N THR A 19 -9.10 -1.19 -5.98
CA THR A 19 -10.33 -0.52 -5.57
C THR A 19 -10.11 0.00 -4.15
N ASP A 20 -10.50 1.25 -3.92
CA ASP A 20 -10.31 1.88 -2.62
C ASP A 20 -11.18 1.17 -1.56
N ASP A 21 -10.55 0.69 -0.52
CA ASP A 21 -11.27 0.01 0.56
C ASP A 21 -10.42 0.08 1.82
N SER A 22 -10.96 0.72 2.85
CA SER A 22 -10.25 0.88 4.10
C SER A 22 -10.89 0.10 5.25
N ALA A 23 -11.87 -0.75 4.96
CA ALA A 23 -12.54 -1.54 5.97
C ALA A 23 -12.27 -3.02 5.72
N LEU A 24 -11.79 -3.70 6.74
CA LEU A 24 -11.40 -5.10 6.61
C LEU A 24 -11.85 -5.88 7.84
N ASP A 25 -12.64 -6.91 7.62
CA ASP A 25 -12.96 -7.87 8.68
C ASP A 25 -11.95 -9.00 8.58
N CYS A 26 -10.98 -9.01 9.46
CA CYS A 26 -9.87 -9.96 9.37
C CYS A 26 -10.31 -11.40 9.58
N ASN A 27 -11.54 -11.60 10.04
CA ASN A 27 -12.05 -12.93 10.31
C ASN A 27 -12.87 -13.48 9.15
N ALA A 28 -13.39 -12.63 8.28
CA ALA A 28 -14.36 -13.04 7.28
C ALA A 28 -14.11 -12.46 5.89
N ALA A 29 -13.06 -11.67 5.71
CA ALA A 29 -12.86 -10.98 4.44
C ALA A 29 -12.48 -11.96 3.33
N ALA A 30 -12.99 -11.70 2.12
CA ALA A 30 -12.55 -12.41 0.94
C ALA A 30 -11.16 -11.93 0.53
N VAL A 31 -10.47 -12.75 -0.26
CA VAL A 31 -9.12 -12.40 -0.71
C VAL A 31 -9.12 -11.09 -1.47
N ALA A 32 -10.11 -10.86 -2.34
CA ALA A 32 -10.17 -9.63 -3.11
C ALA A 32 -10.28 -8.41 -2.21
N GLU A 33 -11.06 -8.50 -1.15
CA GLU A 33 -11.19 -7.40 -0.20
C GLU A 33 -9.87 -7.14 0.52
N THR A 34 -9.18 -8.19 0.93
CA THR A 34 -7.88 -8.07 1.57
C THR A 34 -6.89 -7.39 0.63
N ASN A 35 -6.91 -7.77 -0.64
CA ASN A 35 -6.02 -7.18 -1.63
C ASN A 35 -6.29 -5.69 -1.80
N ASP A 36 -7.56 -5.30 -1.84
CA ASP A 36 -7.92 -3.90 -2.01
C ASP A 36 -7.51 -3.08 -0.79
N VAL A 37 -7.70 -3.62 0.40
CA VAL A 37 -7.30 -2.92 1.62
C VAL A 37 -5.78 -2.78 1.68
N LEU A 38 -5.05 -3.82 1.30
CA LEU A 38 -3.60 -3.73 1.25
C LEU A 38 -3.16 -2.67 0.25
N GLY A 39 -3.78 -2.63 -0.93
CA GLY A 39 -3.47 -1.61 -1.92
C GLY A 39 -3.78 -0.22 -1.41
N THR A 40 -4.87 -0.06 -0.69
CA THR A 40 -5.25 1.23 -0.12
C THR A 40 -4.22 1.68 0.93
N LEU A 41 -3.77 0.76 1.77
CA LEU A 41 -2.75 1.09 2.76
C LEU A 41 -1.46 1.53 2.08
N ILE A 42 -1.05 0.81 1.03
CA ILE A 42 0.15 1.17 0.30
C ILE A 42 -0.01 2.54 -0.33
N LYS A 43 -1.18 2.82 -0.92
CA LYS A 43 -1.45 4.12 -1.52
C LYS A 43 -1.30 5.24 -0.49
N GLU A 44 -1.85 5.06 0.71
CA GLU A 44 -1.72 6.05 1.76
C GLU A 44 -0.27 6.30 2.13
N LEU A 45 0.51 5.23 2.24
CA LEU A 45 1.92 5.37 2.59
C LEU A 45 2.69 6.10 1.50
N ILE A 46 2.35 5.86 0.24
CA ILE A 46 2.97 6.58 -0.87
C ILE A 46 2.62 8.07 -0.79
N GLU A 47 1.36 8.39 -0.53
CA GLU A 47 0.93 9.78 -0.46
C GLU A 47 1.57 10.52 0.70
N GLN A 48 1.89 9.82 1.76
CA GLN A 48 2.55 10.41 2.91
C GLN A 48 4.06 10.46 2.75
N GLY A 49 4.59 9.93 1.67
CA GLY A 49 6.02 10.00 1.40
C GLY A 49 6.86 8.98 2.14
N VAL A 50 6.21 7.97 2.72
CA VAL A 50 6.93 6.94 3.47
C VAL A 50 7.57 5.93 2.52
N ILE A 51 6.88 5.59 1.46
CA ILE A 51 7.37 4.67 0.43
C ILE A 51 7.07 5.28 -0.92
N GLN A 52 7.58 4.66 -1.96
CA GLN A 52 7.37 5.18 -3.31
C GLN A 52 6.70 4.13 -4.19
N GLY A 53 5.98 4.60 -5.19
CA GLY A 53 5.30 3.70 -6.12
C GLY A 53 4.08 4.34 -6.73
N THR A 54 3.29 3.51 -7.41
CA THR A 54 2.05 3.95 -8.04
C THR A 54 0.94 2.94 -7.72
N VAL A 55 -0.27 3.46 -7.58
CA VAL A 55 -1.46 2.64 -7.37
C VAL A 55 -2.50 3.12 -8.36
N SER A 56 -3.01 2.21 -9.20
CA SER A 56 -3.98 2.56 -10.23
C SER A 56 -5.14 1.57 -10.25
N SER A 57 -6.30 2.05 -10.61
CA SER A 57 -7.50 1.22 -10.69
C SER A 57 -7.63 0.49 -12.02
#